data_1d14757fd804b073280d1d88feb9010a
#
_entry.id   1d14757fd804b073280d1d88feb9010a
#
_cell.length_a   1.000
_cell.length_b   1.000
_cell.length_c   1.000
_cell.angle_alpha   90.00
_cell.angle_beta   90.00
_cell.angle_gamma   90.00
#
_symmetry.space_group_name_H-M   'P 1'
#
loop_
_entity.id
_entity.type
_entity.pdbx_description
1 polymer ?
#
loop_
_entity_poly.entity_id
_entity_poly.type
_entity_poly.pdbx_seq_one_letter_code
_entity_poly.pdbx_strand_id
1 'polypeptide(L)'
;MRRSLLVLLPLLAVTACGGGTTADPSSATGGPIAVTAGDATCDVARTRLHSGANVFSIRNTGSDVTEVYVYGAQDAIAGEAENIGPGLSRMLTVELPVGAFEVACKPGLKGAGIRTAITVTEAASATPTDPRLVAGVAGYTAYVQAEMATLLTAAQAFATAVESGDVAKSKSLYAASRISWERIEPVAESFADLDPKIDAREADLQPGQAWTGWHRLEKALWVRGSVAGDAPVARQLMVDLTALAERVNSIVLTRSQLGNGAKGLLDEVATGKITGEEEAFSHTDLVDFAANVEGAKRAYEALRPVALSRAPKLVAELDTEFADVAAALAPYGSGASFQSYTALTKEQIRRLAEAVDALSEPLSRLTAAVVS
;
A
#
# COMPACT_ATOMS: atom_id res chain seq x y z
N MET A 1 -30.50 -38.64 73.37
CA MET A 1 -29.45 -39.67 73.17
C MET A 1 -29.27 -39.86 71.67
N ARG A 2 -28.34 -39.17 71.05
CA ARG A 2 -27.86 -39.51 69.71
C ARG A 2 -26.35 -39.25 69.66
N ARG A 3 -25.59 -40.33 69.46
CA ARG A 3 -24.12 -40.32 69.42
C ARG A 3 -23.67 -39.89 68.03
N SER A 4 -22.79 -38.84 67.97
CA SER A 4 -22.09 -38.43 66.76
C SER A 4 -20.77 -39.18 66.67
N LEU A 5 -20.56 -39.87 65.57
CA LEU A 5 -19.29 -40.51 65.22
C LEU A 5 -18.41 -39.46 64.50
N LEU A 6 -17.24 -39.18 65.09
CA LEU A 6 -16.14 -38.46 64.38
C LEU A 6 -15.35 -39.45 63.54
N VAL A 7 -15.29 -39.23 62.22
CA VAL A 7 -14.37 -39.92 61.35
C VAL A 7 -13.15 -39.02 61.10
N LEU A 8 -11.99 -39.45 61.58
CA LEU A 8 -10.69 -38.84 61.26
C LEU A 8 -10.21 -39.39 59.89
N LEU A 9 -9.99 -38.53 58.88
CA LEU A 9 -9.22 -38.84 57.66
C LEU A 9 -7.78 -38.37 57.85
N PRO A 10 -6.76 -39.16 57.48
CA PRO A 10 -5.38 -38.70 57.48
C PRO A 10 -5.08 -37.87 56.22
N LEU A 11 -4.44 -36.70 56.45
CA LEU A 11 -3.88 -35.83 55.40
C LEU A 11 -2.58 -36.47 54.88
N LEU A 12 -2.57 -36.94 53.64
CA LEU A 12 -1.34 -37.23 52.90
C LEU A 12 -0.82 -35.93 52.24
N ALA A 13 0.31 -35.44 52.71
CA ALA A 13 1.04 -34.36 52.05
C ALA A 13 1.83 -34.93 50.88
N VAL A 14 1.43 -34.58 49.64
CA VAL A 14 2.21 -34.87 48.42
C VAL A 14 3.04 -33.61 48.13
N THR A 15 4.34 -33.65 48.40
CA THR A 15 5.31 -32.66 47.94
C THR A 15 5.60 -32.90 46.45
N ALA A 16 4.98 -32.12 45.59
CA ALA A 16 5.32 -32.05 44.14
C ALA A 16 6.41 -30.96 43.98
N CYS A 17 7.66 -31.36 43.79
CA CYS A 17 8.68 -30.50 43.17
C CYS A 17 8.32 -30.32 41.67
N GLY A 18 7.63 -29.27 41.38
CA GLY A 18 7.43 -28.79 40.01
C GLY A 18 8.46 -27.70 39.68
N GLY A 19 9.50 -28.07 38.91
CA GLY A 19 10.35 -27.09 38.26
C GLY A 19 9.52 -26.25 37.30
N GLY A 20 9.20 -25.03 37.71
CA GLY A 20 8.54 -24.06 36.84
C GLY A 20 9.54 -23.58 35.78
N THR A 21 9.50 -24.15 34.60
CA THR A 21 9.98 -23.44 33.42
C THR A 21 9.03 -22.28 33.22
N THR A 22 9.51 -21.07 33.49
CA THR A 22 8.84 -19.84 33.06
C THR A 22 8.79 -19.87 31.54
N ALA A 23 7.63 -20.27 30.99
CA ALA A 23 7.37 -20.12 29.55
C ALA A 23 7.43 -18.62 29.25
N ASP A 24 8.36 -18.25 28.40
CA ASP A 24 8.47 -16.91 27.84
C ASP A 24 7.12 -16.59 27.14
N PRO A 25 6.36 -15.56 27.56
CA PRO A 25 5.06 -15.24 26.97
C PRO A 25 5.14 -14.84 25.48
N SER A 26 6.36 -14.75 24.93
CA SER A 26 6.65 -14.37 23.55
C SER A 26 6.46 -15.49 22.52
N SER A 27 6.16 -16.73 22.91
CA SER A 27 6.10 -17.91 22.02
C SER A 27 4.69 -18.47 21.75
N ALA A 28 3.62 -17.73 22.03
CA ALA A 28 2.27 -18.17 21.66
C ALA A 28 2.09 -18.07 20.13
N THR A 29 2.31 -19.19 19.44
CA THR A 29 1.96 -19.37 18.03
C THR A 29 0.44 -19.35 17.89
N GLY A 30 -0.12 -18.36 17.14
CA GLY A 30 -1.49 -18.43 16.68
C GLY A 30 -2.41 -17.28 17.08
N GLY A 31 -2.41 -16.22 16.29
CA GLY A 31 -3.37 -15.12 16.36
C GLY A 31 -2.75 -13.80 15.86
N PRO A 32 -3.58 -12.79 15.54
CA PRO A 32 -3.09 -11.50 15.11
C PRO A 32 -2.14 -10.87 16.13
N ILE A 33 -1.13 -10.18 15.63
CA ILE A 33 -0.15 -9.42 16.42
C ILE A 33 -0.78 -8.07 16.72
N ALA A 34 -1.09 -7.80 17.99
CA ALA A 34 -1.63 -6.50 18.34
C ALA A 34 -0.55 -5.41 18.19
N VAL A 35 -0.93 -4.31 17.51
CA VAL A 35 -0.17 -3.07 17.40
C VAL A 35 -1.02 -1.95 17.96
N THR A 36 -0.51 -1.25 18.97
CA THR A 36 -1.17 -0.09 19.56
C THR A 36 -0.41 1.16 19.13
N ALA A 37 -1.03 1.94 18.23
CA ALA A 37 -0.49 3.20 17.74
C ALA A 37 -1.03 4.35 18.58
N GLY A 38 -0.20 4.93 19.44
CA GLY A 38 -0.51 6.11 20.23
C GLY A 38 0.19 7.35 19.71
N ASP A 39 -0.07 8.52 20.32
CA ASP A 39 0.55 9.79 19.92
C ASP A 39 2.08 9.80 20.11
N ALA A 40 2.60 8.99 21.04
CA ALA A 40 4.03 8.90 21.37
C ALA A 40 4.52 7.45 21.50
N THR A 41 3.72 6.45 21.15
CA THR A 41 4.06 5.03 21.29
C THR A 41 3.65 4.23 20.06
N CYS A 42 4.40 3.15 19.77
CA CYS A 42 4.08 2.15 18.78
C CYS A 42 4.36 0.78 19.39
N ASP A 43 3.40 0.27 20.18
CA ASP A 43 3.57 -0.95 20.96
C ASP A 43 3.19 -2.18 20.12
N VAL A 44 4.12 -3.09 19.95
CA VAL A 44 3.95 -4.35 19.21
C VAL A 44 3.99 -5.52 20.19
N ALA A 45 2.89 -6.24 20.32
CA ALA A 45 2.72 -7.30 21.33
C ALA A 45 3.70 -8.47 21.19
N ARG A 46 4.20 -8.72 19.97
CA ARG A 46 5.23 -9.73 19.70
C ARG A 46 6.27 -9.18 18.75
N THR A 47 7.53 -9.21 19.15
CA THR A 47 8.67 -8.71 18.37
C THR A 47 9.52 -9.83 17.77
N ARG A 48 9.25 -11.10 18.12
CA ARG A 48 9.84 -12.28 17.49
C ARG A 48 8.75 -13.00 16.72
N LEU A 49 8.92 -13.06 15.40
CA LEU A 49 7.96 -13.60 14.45
C LEU A 49 8.59 -14.76 13.67
N HIS A 50 7.77 -15.47 12.92
CA HIS A 50 8.22 -16.50 12.00
C HIS A 50 8.02 -16.06 10.54
N SER A 51 8.87 -16.57 9.65
CA SER A 51 8.76 -16.31 8.22
C SER A 51 7.43 -16.83 7.66
N GLY A 52 6.90 -16.12 6.67
CA GLY A 52 5.59 -16.34 6.08
C GLY A 52 4.58 -15.27 6.46
N ALA A 53 3.29 -15.63 6.43
CA ALA A 53 2.19 -14.70 6.70
C ALA A 53 2.12 -14.31 8.18
N ASN A 54 2.20 -13.01 8.44
CA ASN A 54 1.99 -12.40 9.74
C ASN A 54 0.81 -11.43 9.66
N VAL A 55 -0.12 -11.55 10.59
CA VAL A 55 -1.33 -10.71 10.64
C VAL A 55 -1.20 -9.75 11.79
N PHE A 56 -1.19 -8.44 11.49
CA PHE A 56 -1.17 -7.37 12.47
C PHE A 56 -2.59 -6.85 12.70
N SER A 57 -3.00 -6.73 13.97
CA SER A 57 -4.23 -6.06 14.38
C SER A 57 -3.86 -4.70 14.94
N ILE A 58 -4.00 -3.69 14.12
CA ILE A 58 -3.57 -2.32 14.43
C ILE A 58 -4.73 -1.56 15.01
N ARG A 59 -4.52 -0.88 16.14
CA ARG A 59 -5.47 0.03 16.76
C ARG A 59 -4.85 1.40 16.98
N ASN A 60 -5.48 2.43 16.44
CA ASN A 60 -5.13 3.80 16.75
C ASN A 60 -5.74 4.20 18.10
N THR A 61 -4.91 4.48 19.09
CA THR A 61 -5.29 4.98 20.42
C THR A 61 -4.88 6.44 20.63
N GLY A 62 -4.27 7.06 19.61
CA GLY A 62 -3.88 8.46 19.60
C GLY A 62 -5.04 9.40 19.26
N SER A 63 -4.74 10.69 19.24
CA SER A 63 -5.69 11.78 18.97
C SER A 63 -5.79 12.16 17.49
N ASP A 64 -4.75 11.84 16.71
CA ASP A 64 -4.65 12.14 15.28
C ASP A 64 -4.81 10.88 14.42
N VAL A 65 -5.09 11.05 13.12
CA VAL A 65 -4.99 9.98 12.13
C VAL A 65 -3.55 9.44 12.14
N THR A 66 -3.40 8.13 12.04
CA THR A 66 -2.08 7.48 11.99
C THR A 66 -1.99 6.51 10.81
N GLU A 67 -0.77 6.22 10.42
CA GLU A 67 -0.39 5.15 9.51
C GLU A 67 0.56 4.19 10.22
N VAL A 68 0.54 2.94 9.80
CA VAL A 68 1.46 1.92 10.34
C VAL A 68 2.13 1.18 9.21
N TYR A 69 3.44 1.22 9.21
CA TYR A 69 4.32 0.60 8.22
C TYR A 69 5.08 -0.58 8.82
N VAL A 70 5.37 -1.56 7.98
CA VAL A 70 6.35 -2.61 8.26
C VAL A 70 7.52 -2.38 7.31
N TYR A 71 8.62 -1.86 7.84
CA TYR A 71 9.84 -1.57 7.08
C TYR A 71 10.81 -2.73 7.12
N GLY A 72 11.39 -3.06 5.96
CA GLY A 72 12.53 -3.93 5.78
C GLY A 72 13.85 -3.15 5.68
N ALA A 73 14.84 -3.77 5.06
CA ALA A 73 16.14 -3.14 4.80
C ALA A 73 16.00 -1.89 3.94
N GLN A 74 16.77 -0.84 4.27
CA GLN A 74 16.78 0.45 3.54
C GLN A 74 15.40 1.13 3.50
N ASP A 75 14.60 0.96 4.56
CA ASP A 75 13.23 1.47 4.67
C ASP A 75 12.28 1.00 3.55
N ALA A 76 12.58 -0.14 2.92
CA ALA A 76 11.67 -0.74 1.95
C ALA A 76 10.36 -1.17 2.66
N ILE A 77 9.24 -0.75 2.13
CA ILE A 77 7.92 -1.04 2.70
C ILE A 77 7.52 -2.47 2.35
N ALA A 78 7.45 -3.34 3.35
CA ALA A 78 6.95 -4.71 3.22
C ALA A 78 5.41 -4.77 3.29
N GLY A 79 4.79 -3.79 3.93
CA GLY A 79 3.34 -3.62 4.01
C GLY A 79 2.99 -2.43 4.89
N GLU A 80 1.81 -1.88 4.67
CA GLU A 80 1.33 -0.68 5.35
C GLU A 80 -0.18 -0.72 5.57
N ALA A 81 -0.64 0.06 6.51
CA ALA A 81 -2.04 0.35 6.75
C ALA A 81 -2.18 1.85 7.02
N GLU A 82 -2.88 2.53 6.14
CA GLU A 82 -3.00 3.97 6.12
C GLU A 82 -4.35 4.46 6.66
N ASN A 83 -4.42 5.77 6.90
CA ASN A 83 -5.65 6.49 7.22
C ASN A 83 -6.45 5.88 8.38
N ILE A 84 -5.75 5.45 9.45
CA ILE A 84 -6.38 4.89 10.64
C ILE A 84 -6.80 6.04 11.58
N GLY A 85 -8.07 6.39 11.55
CA GLY A 85 -8.63 7.44 12.43
C GLY A 85 -8.56 7.07 13.92
N PRO A 86 -8.63 8.07 14.83
CA PRO A 86 -8.65 7.85 16.27
C PRO A 86 -9.71 6.83 16.69
N GLY A 87 -9.33 5.85 17.51
CA GLY A 87 -10.21 4.79 18.00
C GLY A 87 -10.54 3.68 16.99
N LEU A 88 -10.12 3.81 15.72
CA LEU A 88 -10.35 2.80 14.70
C LEU A 88 -9.28 1.71 14.73
N SER A 89 -9.60 0.60 14.07
CA SER A 89 -8.67 -0.53 13.91
C SER A 89 -8.60 -0.97 12.46
N ARG A 90 -7.43 -1.52 12.05
CA ARG A 90 -7.19 -2.12 10.74
C ARG A 90 -6.48 -3.46 10.91
N MET A 91 -6.74 -4.38 9.99
CA MET A 91 -5.98 -5.63 9.87
C MET A 91 -5.01 -5.48 8.71
N LEU A 92 -3.74 -5.85 8.94
CA LEU A 92 -2.70 -5.85 7.92
C LEU A 92 -2.06 -7.25 7.89
N THR A 93 -2.11 -7.90 6.74
CA THR A 93 -1.43 -9.18 6.52
C THR A 93 -0.17 -8.94 5.71
N VAL A 94 0.99 -9.32 6.24
CA VAL A 94 2.29 -9.14 5.58
C VAL A 94 3.04 -10.48 5.55
N GLU A 95 3.57 -10.85 4.40
CA GLU A 95 4.50 -11.97 4.28
C GLU A 95 5.91 -11.46 4.51
N LEU A 96 6.53 -11.93 5.58
CA LEU A 96 7.88 -11.53 5.97
C LEU A 96 8.85 -12.69 5.75
N PRO A 97 9.94 -12.52 4.99
CA PRO A 97 11.06 -13.44 4.97
C PRO A 97 11.84 -13.38 6.28
N VAL A 98 12.77 -14.32 6.50
CA VAL A 98 13.72 -14.25 7.61
C VAL A 98 14.53 -12.97 7.53
N GLY A 99 14.62 -12.23 8.63
CA GLY A 99 15.34 -10.94 8.68
C GLY A 99 14.93 -10.05 9.84
N ALA A 100 15.51 -8.85 9.82
CA ALA A 100 15.16 -7.76 10.72
C ALA A 100 14.21 -6.79 10.01
N PHE A 101 13.17 -6.37 10.72
CA PHE A 101 12.15 -5.42 10.27
C PHE A 101 11.84 -4.43 11.39
N GLU A 102 11.09 -3.38 11.05
CA GLU A 102 10.57 -2.41 12.02
C GLU A 102 9.09 -2.15 11.75
N VAL A 103 8.29 -2.13 12.81
CA VAL A 103 6.94 -1.57 12.75
C VAL A 103 7.02 -0.11 13.12
N ALA A 104 6.52 0.78 12.28
CA ALA A 104 6.53 2.23 12.49
C ALA A 104 5.11 2.77 12.51
N CYS A 105 4.73 3.48 13.57
CA CYS A 105 3.48 4.23 13.67
C CYS A 105 3.75 5.71 13.39
N LYS A 106 2.97 6.36 12.52
CA LYS A 106 3.13 7.78 12.15
C LYS A 106 1.91 8.61 12.59
N PRO A 107 1.81 9.01 13.86
CA PRO A 107 0.72 9.85 14.31
C PRO A 107 0.76 11.22 13.62
N GLY A 108 -0.39 11.68 13.12
CA GLY A 108 -0.51 12.92 12.35
C GLY A 108 0.21 12.87 10.99
N LEU A 109 0.55 11.68 10.47
CA LEU A 109 1.18 11.43 9.16
C LEU A 109 2.55 12.12 9.01
N LYS A 110 3.31 12.25 10.11
CA LYS A 110 4.52 13.08 10.16
C LYS A 110 5.78 12.30 10.49
N GLY A 111 6.88 12.71 9.84
CA GLY A 111 8.23 12.26 10.15
C GLY A 111 8.51 10.79 9.86
N ALA A 112 9.58 10.25 10.46
CA ALA A 112 10.01 8.86 10.27
C ALA A 112 9.17 7.83 11.03
N GLY A 113 8.21 8.29 11.85
CA GLY A 113 7.40 7.44 12.71
C GLY A 113 8.11 6.99 13.99
N ILE A 114 7.32 6.43 14.92
CA ILE A 114 7.79 5.79 16.14
C ILE A 114 8.01 4.33 15.80
N ARG A 115 9.24 3.84 15.92
CA ARG A 115 9.66 2.53 15.40
C ARG A 115 9.87 1.50 16.50
N THR A 116 9.37 0.29 16.28
CA THR A 116 9.60 -0.89 17.12
C THR A 116 10.22 -1.99 16.27
N ALA A 117 11.44 -2.41 16.66
CA ALA A 117 12.16 -3.48 15.95
C ALA A 117 11.49 -4.85 16.13
N ILE A 118 11.38 -5.61 15.05
CA ILE A 118 10.92 -7.00 15.06
C ILE A 118 11.94 -7.89 14.35
N THR A 119 12.04 -9.14 14.81
CA THR A 119 12.94 -10.15 14.23
C THR A 119 12.11 -11.31 13.71
N VAL A 120 12.32 -11.66 12.44
CA VAL A 120 11.66 -12.79 11.80
C VAL A 120 12.66 -13.95 11.69
N THR A 121 12.30 -15.08 12.27
CA THR A 121 13.08 -16.33 12.23
C THR A 121 12.39 -17.36 11.33
N GLU A 122 13.10 -18.40 10.96
CA GLU A 122 12.55 -19.45 10.12
C GLU A 122 11.35 -20.14 10.81
N ALA A 123 10.29 -20.38 10.05
CA ALA A 123 9.14 -21.14 10.53
C ALA A 123 9.51 -22.63 10.68
N ALA A 124 9.05 -23.27 11.75
CA ALA A 124 9.32 -24.69 12.02
C ALA A 124 8.79 -25.64 10.92
N SER A 125 7.80 -25.20 10.16
CA SER A 125 7.26 -25.89 8.98
C SER A 125 6.89 -24.86 7.93
N ALA A 126 7.50 -24.94 6.75
CA ALA A 126 7.07 -24.16 5.60
C ALA A 126 5.83 -24.83 4.97
N THR A 127 4.71 -24.11 4.91
CA THR A 127 3.58 -24.54 4.08
C THR A 127 3.99 -24.44 2.61
N PRO A 128 3.84 -25.51 1.80
CA PRO A 128 4.15 -25.46 0.38
C PRO A 128 3.34 -24.34 -0.28
N THR A 129 4.02 -23.48 -1.02
CA THR A 129 3.36 -22.39 -1.77
C THR A 129 2.63 -22.97 -2.97
N ASP A 130 1.37 -22.58 -3.17
CA ASP A 130 0.58 -22.96 -4.33
C ASP A 130 1.28 -22.53 -5.63
N PRO A 131 1.56 -23.43 -6.59
CA PRO A 131 2.25 -23.07 -7.83
C PRO A 131 1.57 -21.95 -8.63
N ARG A 132 0.24 -21.83 -8.51
CA ARG A 132 -0.53 -20.74 -9.17
C ARG A 132 -0.20 -19.38 -8.58
N LEU A 133 0.06 -19.29 -7.26
CA LEU A 133 0.54 -18.07 -6.63
C LEU A 133 1.95 -17.70 -7.08
N VAL A 134 2.84 -18.69 -7.19
CA VAL A 134 4.19 -18.46 -7.70
C VAL A 134 4.13 -17.89 -9.13
N ALA A 135 3.32 -18.50 -10.00
CA ALA A 135 3.11 -18.04 -11.37
C ALA A 135 2.46 -16.65 -11.42
N GLY A 136 1.47 -16.38 -10.56
CA GLY A 136 0.80 -15.07 -10.45
C GLY A 136 1.76 -13.96 -10.05
N VAL A 137 2.56 -14.16 -9.01
CA VAL A 137 3.58 -13.18 -8.57
C VAL A 137 4.62 -12.96 -9.66
N ALA A 138 5.13 -14.01 -10.30
CA ALA A 138 6.09 -13.87 -11.40
C ALA A 138 5.49 -13.11 -12.59
N GLY A 139 4.24 -13.39 -12.95
CA GLY A 139 3.52 -12.68 -14.01
C GLY A 139 3.30 -11.20 -13.68
N TYR A 140 2.95 -10.88 -12.45
CA TYR A 140 2.80 -9.49 -12.00
C TYR A 140 4.14 -8.76 -11.95
N THR A 141 5.22 -9.41 -11.49
CA THR A 141 6.57 -8.83 -11.52
C THR A 141 6.99 -8.46 -12.95
N ALA A 142 6.73 -9.35 -13.93
CA ALA A 142 7.00 -9.08 -15.34
C ALA A 142 6.15 -7.90 -15.89
N TYR A 143 4.89 -7.79 -15.45
CA TYR A 143 4.03 -6.65 -15.78
C TYR A 143 4.60 -5.34 -15.24
N VAL A 144 4.99 -5.28 -13.96
CA VAL A 144 5.59 -4.09 -13.34
C VAL A 144 6.87 -3.66 -14.08
N GLN A 145 7.73 -4.61 -14.44
CA GLN A 145 8.94 -4.33 -15.23
C GLN A 145 8.62 -3.78 -16.63
N ALA A 146 7.58 -4.29 -17.28
CA ALA A 146 7.14 -3.79 -18.58
C ALA A 146 6.52 -2.37 -18.48
N GLU A 147 5.71 -2.11 -17.45
CA GLU A 147 5.18 -0.76 -17.19
C GLU A 147 6.32 0.21 -16.86
N MET A 148 7.35 -0.20 -16.10
CA MET A 148 8.51 0.64 -15.81
C MET A 148 9.26 1.05 -17.10
N ALA A 149 9.43 0.15 -18.06
CA ALA A 149 10.02 0.47 -19.35
C ALA A 149 9.18 1.46 -20.17
N THR A 150 7.86 1.30 -20.14
CA THR A 150 6.89 2.22 -20.75
C THR A 150 6.95 3.59 -20.10
N LEU A 151 6.98 3.63 -18.77
CA LEU A 151 7.12 4.83 -17.96
C LEU A 151 8.34 5.65 -18.34
N LEU A 152 9.51 5.01 -18.38
CA LEU A 152 10.76 5.69 -18.78
C LEU A 152 10.66 6.32 -20.18
N THR A 153 10.04 5.62 -21.11
CA THR A 153 9.85 6.13 -22.48
C THR A 153 8.94 7.35 -22.52
N ALA A 154 7.79 7.28 -21.83
CA ALA A 154 6.83 8.37 -21.79
C ALA A 154 7.34 9.59 -21.00
N ALA A 155 7.98 9.36 -19.86
CA ALA A 155 8.59 10.40 -19.06
C ALA A 155 9.76 11.09 -19.79
N GLN A 156 10.56 10.35 -20.54
CA GLN A 156 11.65 10.94 -21.35
C GLN A 156 11.09 11.87 -22.45
N ALA A 157 9.99 11.49 -23.10
CA ALA A 157 9.33 12.35 -24.08
C ALA A 157 8.80 13.65 -23.45
N PHE A 158 8.19 13.55 -22.26
CA PHE A 158 7.74 14.69 -21.48
C PHE A 158 8.92 15.58 -21.03
N ALA A 159 9.95 15.00 -20.43
CA ALA A 159 11.14 15.73 -19.98
C ALA A 159 11.81 16.47 -21.14
N THR A 160 11.94 15.85 -22.31
CA THR A 160 12.50 16.48 -23.52
C THR A 160 11.68 17.68 -23.97
N ALA A 161 10.33 17.61 -23.89
CA ALA A 161 9.47 18.76 -24.23
C ALA A 161 9.66 19.91 -23.22
N VAL A 162 9.78 19.61 -21.92
CA VAL A 162 10.06 20.60 -20.87
C VAL A 162 11.44 21.25 -21.11
N GLU A 163 12.46 20.47 -21.40
CA GLU A 163 13.83 20.96 -21.65
C GLU A 163 13.92 21.86 -22.89
N SER A 164 13.11 21.57 -23.91
CA SER A 164 13.02 22.40 -25.12
C SER A 164 12.24 23.70 -24.92
N GLY A 165 11.55 23.86 -23.79
CA GLY A 165 10.69 25.02 -23.53
C GLY A 165 9.32 24.96 -24.22
N ASP A 166 8.95 23.84 -24.82
CA ASP A 166 7.66 23.68 -25.54
C ASP A 166 6.54 23.38 -24.53
N VAL A 167 5.92 24.45 -24.02
CA VAL A 167 4.82 24.38 -23.02
C VAL A 167 3.62 23.59 -23.58
N ALA A 168 3.26 23.80 -24.84
CA ALA A 168 2.08 23.14 -25.44
C ALA A 168 2.32 21.63 -25.55
N LYS A 169 3.48 21.23 -26.03
CA LYS A 169 3.88 19.84 -26.12
C LYS A 169 4.01 19.20 -24.74
N SER A 170 4.63 19.88 -23.78
CA SER A 170 4.75 19.39 -22.39
C SER A 170 3.38 19.12 -21.78
N LYS A 171 2.42 20.05 -21.89
CA LYS A 171 1.04 19.83 -21.41
C LYS A 171 0.38 18.64 -22.08
N SER A 172 0.56 18.45 -23.38
CA SER A 172 -0.05 17.34 -24.13
C SER A 172 0.52 15.97 -23.76
N LEU A 173 1.72 15.91 -23.19
CA LEU A 173 2.41 14.68 -22.77
C LEU A 173 2.27 14.38 -21.27
N TYR A 174 1.86 15.36 -20.47
CA TYR A 174 1.89 15.27 -19.01
C TYR A 174 1.12 14.04 -18.48
N ALA A 175 -0.20 14.00 -18.69
CA ALA A 175 -1.02 12.88 -18.21
C ALA A 175 -0.54 11.52 -18.75
N ALA A 176 -0.19 11.44 -20.04
CA ALA A 176 0.32 10.20 -20.61
C ALA A 176 1.65 9.74 -20.00
N SER A 177 2.48 10.66 -19.49
CA SER A 177 3.76 10.35 -18.86
C SER A 177 3.61 9.71 -17.47
N ARG A 178 2.42 9.83 -16.84
CA ARG A 178 2.12 9.31 -15.51
C ARG A 178 1.42 7.96 -15.51
N ILE A 179 0.67 7.60 -16.55
CA ILE A 179 -0.19 6.40 -16.59
C ILE A 179 0.50 5.14 -16.07
N SER A 180 1.74 4.87 -16.51
CA SER A 180 2.45 3.67 -16.06
C SER A 180 2.97 3.79 -14.63
N TRP A 181 3.20 5.02 -14.12
CA TRP A 181 3.49 5.28 -12.72
C TRP A 181 2.29 4.86 -11.87
N GLU A 182 1.12 5.40 -12.13
CA GLU A 182 -0.12 5.14 -11.43
C GLU A 182 -0.48 3.64 -11.40
N ARG A 183 -0.20 2.90 -12.49
CA ARG A 183 -0.45 1.47 -12.57
C ARG A 183 0.45 0.63 -11.66
N ILE A 184 1.66 1.11 -11.34
CA ILE A 184 2.64 0.38 -10.53
C ILE A 184 2.96 1.10 -9.22
N GLU A 185 2.24 2.15 -8.89
CA GLU A 185 2.45 3.03 -7.74
C GLU A 185 2.75 2.27 -6.44
N PRO A 186 2.00 1.22 -6.01
CA PRO A 186 2.29 0.52 -4.78
C PRO A 186 3.65 -0.19 -4.74
N VAL A 187 4.18 -0.52 -5.93
CA VAL A 187 5.54 -1.07 -6.04
C VAL A 187 6.57 0.04 -6.01
N ALA A 188 6.27 1.18 -6.63
CA ALA A 188 7.14 2.36 -6.65
C ALA A 188 7.24 2.99 -5.25
N GLU A 189 6.14 3.15 -4.56
CA GLU A 189 6.06 3.66 -3.18
C GLU A 189 6.79 2.77 -2.16
N SER A 190 6.91 1.47 -2.45
CA SER A 190 7.71 0.59 -1.59
C SER A 190 9.17 1.05 -1.46
N PHE A 191 9.63 1.97 -2.33
CA PHE A 191 10.92 2.65 -2.27
C PHE A 191 10.76 4.08 -1.72
N ALA A 192 10.41 4.18 -0.46
CA ALA A 192 10.03 5.39 0.27
C ALA A 192 10.99 6.60 0.14
N ASP A 193 12.23 6.40 -0.31
CA ASP A 193 13.21 7.48 -0.55
C ASP A 193 13.13 8.09 -1.96
N LEU A 194 12.48 7.41 -2.90
CA LEU A 194 12.31 7.85 -4.30
C LEU A 194 10.94 8.47 -4.56
N ASP A 195 9.88 7.89 -4.03
CA ASP A 195 8.52 8.36 -4.22
C ASP A 195 8.36 9.87 -3.96
N PRO A 196 8.76 10.46 -2.81
CA PRO A 196 8.61 11.89 -2.56
C PRO A 196 9.43 12.80 -3.49
N LYS A 197 10.41 12.26 -4.22
CA LYS A 197 11.20 13.01 -5.22
C LYS A 197 10.53 13.01 -6.58
N ILE A 198 9.76 11.98 -6.86
CA ILE A 198 9.13 11.71 -8.15
C ILE A 198 7.73 12.33 -8.19
N ASP A 199 6.94 12.17 -7.12
CA ASP A 199 5.51 12.43 -7.15
C ASP A 199 4.92 13.29 -6.03
N ALA A 200 5.73 13.82 -5.10
CA ALA A 200 5.19 14.65 -4.01
C ALA A 200 4.39 15.87 -4.52
N ARG A 201 3.16 16.00 -4.03
CA ARG A 201 2.32 17.18 -4.24
C ARG A 201 2.82 18.35 -3.38
N GLU A 202 2.53 19.57 -3.81
CA GLU A 202 2.93 20.77 -3.05
C GLU A 202 2.40 20.78 -1.60
N ALA A 203 1.20 20.23 -1.40
CA ALA A 203 0.53 20.18 -0.10
C ALA A 203 1.22 19.23 0.91
N ASP A 204 1.94 18.21 0.42
CA ASP A 204 2.55 17.17 1.25
C ASP A 204 4.00 17.49 1.65
N LEU A 205 4.55 18.58 1.12
CA LEU A 205 5.94 18.97 1.37
C LEU A 205 6.20 19.31 2.84
N GLN A 206 7.25 18.74 3.39
CA GLN A 206 7.72 19.10 4.71
C GLN A 206 8.49 20.43 4.67
N PRO A 207 8.53 21.21 5.76
CA PRO A 207 9.30 22.46 5.81
C PRO A 207 10.77 22.25 5.44
N GLY A 208 11.23 22.93 4.39
CA GLY A 208 12.61 22.83 3.88
C GLY A 208 12.86 21.68 2.91
N GLN A 209 11.87 20.86 2.59
CA GLN A 209 11.97 19.84 1.56
C GLN A 209 12.06 20.45 0.17
N ALA A 210 13.00 19.98 -0.64
CA ALA A 210 13.09 20.38 -2.05
C ALA A 210 11.92 19.73 -2.82
N TRP A 211 11.19 20.54 -3.56
CA TRP A 211 10.10 20.07 -4.41
C TRP A 211 10.62 19.77 -5.82
N THR A 212 10.53 18.51 -6.22
CA THR A 212 10.92 17.97 -7.54
C THR A 212 9.75 17.16 -8.13
N GLY A 213 9.97 16.44 -9.22
CA GLY A 213 9.00 15.51 -9.77
C GLY A 213 7.92 16.14 -10.65
N TRP A 214 6.90 15.33 -10.93
CA TRP A 214 5.82 15.70 -11.87
C TRP A 214 5.01 16.90 -11.41
N HIS A 215 4.50 16.93 -10.19
CA HIS A 215 3.63 18.00 -9.70
C HIS A 215 4.33 19.35 -9.63
N ARG A 216 5.66 19.33 -9.44
CA ARG A 216 6.45 20.57 -9.56
C ARG A 216 6.45 21.12 -11.00
N LEU A 217 6.53 20.24 -11.99
CA LEU A 217 6.45 20.60 -13.42
C LEU A 217 5.03 20.95 -13.83
N GLU A 218 4.04 20.25 -13.30
CA GLU A 218 2.61 20.52 -13.48
C GLU A 218 2.29 21.97 -13.11
N LYS A 219 2.67 22.39 -11.90
CA LYS A 219 2.46 23.80 -11.47
C LYS A 219 3.14 24.79 -12.40
N ALA A 220 4.34 24.50 -12.88
CA ALA A 220 5.03 25.35 -13.83
C ALA A 220 4.26 25.49 -15.14
N LEU A 221 3.71 24.41 -15.65
CA LEU A 221 2.96 24.37 -16.89
C LEU A 221 1.60 25.06 -16.79
N TRP A 222 0.82 24.79 -15.74
CA TRP A 222 -0.57 25.27 -15.68
C TRP A 222 -0.73 26.59 -14.94
N VAL A 223 0.05 26.85 -13.91
CA VAL A 223 -0.05 28.10 -13.13
C VAL A 223 0.86 29.18 -13.70
N ARG A 224 2.14 28.85 -13.92
CA ARG A 224 3.11 29.84 -14.45
C ARG A 224 3.00 30.00 -15.97
N GLY A 225 2.50 28.99 -16.68
CA GLY A 225 2.42 28.98 -18.15
C GLY A 225 3.79 28.95 -18.83
N SER A 226 4.84 28.52 -18.13
CA SER A 226 6.22 28.53 -18.60
C SER A 226 7.02 27.44 -17.88
N VAL A 227 7.90 26.79 -18.61
CA VAL A 227 8.91 25.86 -18.11
C VAL A 227 10.34 26.44 -18.17
N ALA A 228 10.45 27.76 -18.33
CA ALA A 228 11.73 28.44 -18.31
C ALA A 228 12.41 28.24 -16.96
N GLY A 229 13.61 27.64 -16.97
CA GLY A 229 14.38 27.30 -15.77
C GLY A 229 14.04 25.93 -15.15
N ASP A 230 13.07 25.16 -15.66
CA ASP A 230 12.68 23.86 -15.10
C ASP A 230 13.39 22.66 -15.78
N ALA A 231 14.22 22.87 -16.77
CA ALA A 231 15.05 21.81 -17.35
C ALA A 231 15.85 20.98 -16.32
N PRO A 232 16.41 21.55 -15.23
CA PRO A 232 17.03 20.78 -14.17
C PRO A 232 16.04 19.85 -13.43
N VAL A 233 14.79 20.29 -13.22
CA VAL A 233 13.75 19.49 -12.56
C VAL A 233 13.35 18.31 -13.45
N ALA A 234 13.18 18.54 -14.75
CA ALA A 234 12.87 17.46 -15.71
C ALA A 234 14.00 16.43 -15.79
N ARG A 235 15.28 16.86 -15.79
CA ARG A 235 16.42 15.94 -15.73
C ARG A 235 16.47 15.16 -14.41
N GLN A 236 16.20 15.82 -13.28
CA GLN A 236 16.16 15.16 -11.98
C GLN A 236 15.09 14.08 -11.94
N LEU A 237 13.89 14.34 -12.46
CA LEU A 237 12.84 13.34 -12.60
C LEU A 237 13.33 12.11 -13.36
N MET A 238 14.04 12.28 -14.46
CA MET A 238 14.59 11.15 -15.22
C MET A 238 15.70 10.38 -14.46
N VAL A 239 16.48 11.08 -13.65
CA VAL A 239 17.50 10.43 -12.76
C VAL A 239 16.80 9.57 -11.72
N ASP A 240 15.77 10.11 -11.05
CA ASP A 240 15.04 9.41 -9.99
C ASP A 240 14.24 8.21 -10.56
N LEU A 241 13.60 8.36 -11.71
CA LEU A 241 12.92 7.26 -12.43
C LEU A 241 13.89 6.17 -12.90
N THR A 242 15.11 6.53 -13.31
CA THR A 242 16.14 5.54 -13.69
C THR A 242 16.59 4.76 -12.46
N ALA A 243 16.81 5.43 -11.34
CA ALA A 243 17.15 4.77 -10.07
C ALA A 243 16.01 3.84 -9.59
N LEU A 244 14.75 4.24 -9.77
CA LEU A 244 13.60 3.39 -9.50
C LEU A 244 13.60 2.14 -10.38
N ALA A 245 13.85 2.29 -11.68
CA ALA A 245 13.90 1.16 -12.62
C ALA A 245 14.95 0.12 -12.26
N GLU A 246 16.11 0.55 -11.78
CA GLU A 246 17.15 -0.35 -11.29
C GLU A 246 16.67 -1.20 -10.10
N ARG A 247 15.94 -0.58 -9.17
CA ARG A 247 15.36 -1.28 -8.00
C ARG A 247 14.22 -2.20 -8.39
N VAL A 248 13.32 -1.76 -9.25
CA VAL A 248 12.20 -2.57 -9.77
C VAL A 248 12.70 -3.82 -10.50
N ASN A 249 13.80 -3.73 -11.23
CA ASN A 249 14.39 -4.89 -11.92
C ASN A 249 14.89 -5.98 -10.96
N SER A 250 15.21 -5.65 -9.72
CA SER A 250 15.70 -6.58 -8.70
C SER A 250 14.66 -6.90 -7.61
N ILE A 251 13.44 -6.38 -7.71
CA ILE A 251 12.43 -6.55 -6.67
C ILE A 251 11.96 -8.00 -6.59
N VAL A 252 11.77 -8.47 -5.36
CA VAL A 252 11.12 -9.76 -5.06
C VAL A 252 9.78 -9.45 -4.39
N LEU A 253 8.72 -9.55 -5.17
CA LEU A 253 7.36 -9.30 -4.67
C LEU A 253 6.81 -10.51 -3.92
N THR A 254 5.98 -10.24 -2.92
CA THR A 254 5.23 -11.23 -2.16
C THR A 254 3.75 -11.21 -2.54
N ARG A 255 3.02 -12.28 -2.23
CA ARG A 255 1.56 -12.34 -2.45
C ARG A 255 0.82 -11.27 -1.66
N SER A 256 1.28 -10.97 -0.45
CA SER A 256 0.68 -9.93 0.38
C SER A 256 0.88 -8.53 -0.20
N GLN A 257 2.03 -8.24 -0.80
CA GLN A 257 2.26 -6.96 -1.48
C GLN A 257 1.33 -6.77 -2.68
N LEU A 258 1.05 -7.83 -3.46
CA LEU A 258 0.09 -7.74 -4.56
C LEU A 258 -1.32 -7.41 -4.06
N GLY A 259 -1.79 -8.14 -3.04
CA GLY A 259 -3.16 -7.94 -2.53
C GLY A 259 -3.33 -6.63 -1.76
N ASN A 260 -2.33 -6.25 -0.95
CA ASN A 260 -2.34 -4.99 -0.21
C ASN A 260 -2.16 -3.80 -1.16
N GLY A 261 -1.26 -3.90 -2.15
CA GLY A 261 -1.06 -2.86 -3.15
C GLY A 261 -2.30 -2.61 -4.02
N ALA A 262 -3.03 -3.67 -4.40
CA ALA A 262 -4.31 -3.50 -5.09
C ALA A 262 -5.32 -2.72 -4.24
N LYS A 263 -5.31 -2.93 -2.92
CA LYS A 263 -6.16 -2.19 -1.98
C LYS A 263 -5.66 -0.76 -1.78
N GLY A 264 -4.34 -0.57 -1.65
CA GLY A 264 -3.69 0.74 -1.51
C GLY A 264 -4.09 1.68 -2.64
N LEU A 265 -3.94 1.25 -3.91
CA LEU A 265 -4.36 2.04 -5.08
C LEU A 265 -5.80 2.55 -4.97
N LEU A 266 -6.73 1.73 -4.46
CA LEU A 266 -8.13 2.14 -4.30
C LEU A 266 -8.32 3.10 -3.12
N ASP A 267 -7.51 2.98 -2.07
CA ASP A 267 -7.55 3.90 -0.94
C ASP A 267 -7.05 5.30 -1.35
N GLU A 268 -5.99 5.38 -2.17
CA GLU A 268 -5.52 6.64 -2.73
C GLU A 268 -6.57 7.29 -3.63
N VAL A 269 -7.21 6.51 -4.51
CA VAL A 269 -8.32 7.02 -5.31
C VAL A 269 -9.42 7.58 -4.40
N ALA A 270 -9.81 6.86 -3.35
CA ALA A 270 -10.89 7.25 -2.45
C ALA A 270 -10.58 8.48 -1.59
N THR A 271 -9.32 8.71 -1.25
CA THR A 271 -8.91 9.78 -0.33
C THR A 271 -8.33 11.02 -1.03
N GLY A 272 -7.63 10.84 -2.15
CA GLY A 272 -6.92 11.90 -2.90
C GLY A 272 -7.57 12.18 -4.25
N LYS A 273 -7.50 11.21 -5.16
CA LYS A 273 -7.83 11.42 -6.59
C LYS A 273 -9.32 11.73 -6.84
N ILE A 274 -10.22 11.15 -6.02
CA ILE A 274 -11.66 11.44 -6.09
C ILE A 274 -12.03 12.83 -5.58
N THR A 275 -11.14 13.53 -4.90
CA THR A 275 -11.37 14.91 -4.45
C THR A 275 -10.90 15.93 -5.49
N GLY A 276 -10.10 15.52 -6.47
CA GLY A 276 -9.46 16.40 -7.47
C GLY A 276 -8.24 17.13 -6.91
N GLU A 277 -7.62 16.60 -5.86
CA GLU A 277 -6.44 17.19 -5.21
C GLU A 277 -5.12 16.63 -5.74
N GLU A 278 -5.16 15.50 -6.45
CA GLU A 278 -3.97 14.87 -7.02
C GLU A 278 -3.36 15.77 -8.10
N GLU A 279 -4.11 16.02 -9.13
CA GLU A 279 -3.73 16.84 -10.26
C GLU A 279 -4.23 18.28 -10.08
N ALA A 280 -3.79 18.92 -8.99
CA ALA A 280 -4.32 20.18 -8.47
C ALA A 280 -4.27 21.35 -9.48
N PHE A 281 -3.44 21.27 -10.51
CA PHE A 281 -3.23 22.35 -11.47
C PHE A 281 -3.68 21.98 -12.88
N SER A 282 -3.48 20.73 -13.30
CA SER A 282 -3.87 20.22 -14.62
C SER A 282 -5.31 19.74 -14.68
N HIS A 283 -5.81 19.25 -13.54
CA HIS A 283 -7.12 18.60 -13.39
C HIS A 283 -7.27 17.35 -14.25
N THR A 284 -6.17 16.58 -14.40
CA THR A 284 -6.15 15.31 -15.14
C THR A 284 -6.39 14.08 -14.27
N ASP A 285 -6.86 14.25 -13.04
CA ASP A 285 -7.11 13.24 -11.99
C ASP A 285 -7.83 11.97 -12.50
N LEU A 286 -8.72 12.09 -13.48
CA LEU A 286 -9.42 10.91 -14.05
C LEU A 286 -8.50 9.96 -14.82
N VAL A 287 -7.36 10.47 -15.33
CA VAL A 287 -6.35 9.62 -15.99
C VAL A 287 -5.67 8.76 -14.94
N ASP A 288 -5.26 9.37 -13.84
CA ASP A 288 -4.57 8.73 -12.72
C ASP A 288 -5.52 7.74 -12.02
N PHE A 289 -6.75 8.15 -11.74
CA PHE A 289 -7.79 7.27 -11.22
C PHE A 289 -7.97 6.01 -12.08
N ALA A 290 -8.14 6.16 -13.40
CA ALA A 290 -8.32 5.01 -14.28
C ALA A 290 -7.10 4.09 -14.29
N ALA A 291 -5.90 4.65 -14.25
CA ALA A 291 -4.65 3.89 -14.22
C ALA A 291 -4.46 3.12 -12.89
N ASN A 292 -4.82 3.72 -11.74
CA ASN A 292 -4.82 3.01 -10.46
C ASN A 292 -5.79 1.83 -10.45
N VAL A 293 -7.02 2.01 -10.96
CA VAL A 293 -8.00 0.90 -11.08
C VAL A 293 -7.46 -0.20 -11.98
N GLU A 294 -6.80 0.14 -13.09
CA GLU A 294 -6.17 -0.84 -13.99
C GLU A 294 -5.03 -1.59 -13.28
N GLY A 295 -4.18 -0.90 -12.52
CA GLY A 295 -3.10 -1.48 -11.72
C GLY A 295 -3.64 -2.44 -10.64
N ALA A 296 -4.63 -2.00 -9.87
CA ALA A 296 -5.32 -2.82 -8.88
C ALA A 296 -5.92 -4.09 -9.49
N LYS A 297 -6.56 -3.96 -10.68
CA LYS A 297 -7.10 -5.09 -11.41
C LYS A 297 -6.02 -6.09 -11.83
N ARG A 298 -4.88 -5.63 -12.30
CA ARG A 298 -3.75 -6.50 -12.70
C ARG A 298 -3.19 -7.28 -11.51
N ALA A 299 -3.06 -6.66 -10.33
CA ALA A 299 -2.65 -7.35 -9.12
C ALA A 299 -3.71 -8.39 -8.68
N TYR A 300 -4.99 -8.05 -8.72
CA TYR A 300 -6.09 -8.98 -8.48
C TYR A 300 -6.06 -10.16 -9.45
N GLU A 301 -5.95 -9.94 -10.76
CA GLU A 301 -5.91 -10.98 -11.79
C GLU A 301 -4.78 -11.98 -11.56
N ALA A 302 -3.62 -11.53 -11.07
CA ALA A 302 -2.50 -12.39 -10.72
C ALA A 302 -2.82 -13.35 -9.55
N LEU A 303 -3.64 -12.91 -8.60
CA LEU A 303 -4.06 -13.68 -7.42
C LEU A 303 -5.37 -14.47 -7.65
N ARG A 304 -6.17 -14.09 -8.63
CA ARG A 304 -7.51 -14.61 -8.90
C ARG A 304 -7.59 -16.14 -9.02
N PRO A 305 -6.65 -16.87 -9.68
CA PRO A 305 -6.75 -18.34 -9.81
C PRO A 305 -6.77 -19.06 -8.47
N VAL A 306 -6.07 -18.53 -7.45
CA VAL A 306 -6.08 -19.11 -6.09
C VAL A 306 -7.26 -18.58 -5.29
N ALA A 307 -7.54 -17.30 -5.37
CA ALA A 307 -8.73 -16.71 -4.73
C ALA A 307 -10.00 -17.43 -5.17
N LEU A 308 -10.14 -17.77 -6.46
CA LEU A 308 -11.30 -18.50 -6.98
C LEU A 308 -11.48 -19.87 -6.33
N SER A 309 -10.38 -20.58 -6.02
CA SER A 309 -10.46 -21.90 -5.38
C SER A 309 -10.76 -21.84 -3.87
N ARG A 310 -10.39 -20.73 -3.21
CA ARG A 310 -10.52 -20.55 -1.75
C ARG A 310 -11.73 -19.72 -1.35
N ALA A 311 -12.05 -18.69 -2.13
CA ALA A 311 -13.10 -17.73 -1.84
C ALA A 311 -13.89 -17.34 -3.12
N PRO A 312 -14.62 -18.29 -3.75
CA PRO A 312 -15.29 -18.05 -5.03
C PRO A 312 -16.34 -16.94 -5.00
N LYS A 313 -16.98 -16.71 -3.83
CA LYS A 313 -17.94 -15.60 -3.67
C LYS A 313 -17.23 -14.24 -3.70
N LEU A 314 -16.07 -14.13 -3.06
CA LEU A 314 -15.25 -12.90 -3.10
C LEU A 314 -14.80 -12.59 -4.52
N VAL A 315 -14.40 -13.62 -5.28
CA VAL A 315 -14.01 -13.44 -6.69
C VAL A 315 -15.18 -12.94 -7.54
N ALA A 316 -16.38 -13.50 -7.37
CA ALA A 316 -17.56 -13.05 -8.11
C ALA A 316 -17.92 -11.59 -7.77
N GLU A 317 -17.79 -11.19 -6.52
CA GLU A 317 -17.97 -9.81 -6.04
C GLU A 317 -16.92 -8.89 -6.69
N LEU A 318 -15.63 -9.22 -6.59
CA LEU A 318 -14.55 -8.44 -7.19
C LEU A 318 -14.67 -8.29 -8.72
N ASP A 319 -15.00 -9.39 -9.42
CA ASP A 319 -15.22 -9.34 -10.87
C ASP A 319 -16.35 -8.36 -11.25
N THR A 320 -17.41 -8.29 -10.46
CA THR A 320 -18.54 -7.35 -10.65
C THR A 320 -18.10 -5.92 -10.35
N GLU A 321 -17.50 -5.66 -9.19
CA GLU A 321 -17.14 -4.30 -8.79
C GLU A 321 -16.07 -3.67 -9.70
N PHE A 322 -15.09 -4.45 -10.20
CA PHE A 322 -14.16 -3.95 -11.21
C PHE A 322 -14.87 -3.58 -12.54
N ALA A 323 -15.90 -4.33 -12.94
CA ALA A 323 -16.67 -3.99 -14.11
C ALA A 323 -17.52 -2.71 -13.90
N ASP A 324 -18.07 -2.55 -12.70
CA ASP A 324 -18.92 -1.40 -12.35
C ASP A 324 -18.11 -0.10 -12.28
N VAL A 325 -16.89 -0.13 -11.69
CA VAL A 325 -15.98 1.04 -11.69
C VAL A 325 -15.57 1.40 -13.12
N ALA A 326 -15.23 0.41 -13.97
CA ALA A 326 -14.88 0.64 -15.36
C ALA A 326 -16.06 1.25 -16.15
N ALA A 327 -17.29 0.77 -15.91
CA ALA A 327 -18.50 1.32 -16.51
C ALA A 327 -18.81 2.75 -16.03
N ALA A 328 -18.52 3.05 -14.76
CA ALA A 328 -18.69 4.39 -14.18
C ALA A 328 -17.70 5.41 -14.78
N LEU A 329 -16.47 4.99 -15.11
CA LEU A 329 -15.43 5.84 -15.71
C LEU A 329 -15.61 6.03 -17.23
N ALA A 330 -16.12 5.02 -17.94
CA ALA A 330 -16.20 5.00 -19.40
C ALA A 330 -16.86 6.23 -20.06
N PRO A 331 -17.89 6.87 -19.47
CA PRO A 331 -18.50 8.09 -20.06
C PRO A 331 -17.56 9.29 -20.11
N TYR A 332 -16.49 9.31 -19.33
CA TYR A 332 -15.62 10.47 -19.16
C TYR A 332 -14.35 10.43 -19.99
N GLY A 333 -14.00 9.28 -20.58
CA GLY A 333 -12.83 9.14 -21.44
C GLY A 333 -12.17 7.78 -21.37
N SER A 334 -10.94 7.70 -21.89
CA SER A 334 -10.10 6.50 -21.83
C SER A 334 -8.62 6.83 -22.07
N GLY A 335 -7.70 6.02 -21.53
CA GLY A 335 -6.27 6.22 -21.65
C GLY A 335 -5.83 7.59 -21.14
N ALA A 336 -5.10 8.37 -21.93
CA ALA A 336 -4.69 9.73 -21.59
C ALA A 336 -5.75 10.79 -21.96
N SER A 337 -6.92 10.40 -22.46
CA SER A 337 -7.92 11.30 -23.04
C SER A 337 -9.20 11.29 -22.22
N PHE A 338 -9.11 11.62 -20.94
CA PHE A 338 -10.26 11.90 -20.09
C PHE A 338 -10.63 13.38 -20.14
N GLN A 339 -11.89 13.70 -19.86
CA GLN A 339 -12.29 15.09 -19.62
C GLN A 339 -11.64 15.60 -18.32
N SER A 340 -11.49 16.94 -18.21
CA SER A 340 -11.00 17.55 -16.98
C SER A 340 -11.89 17.19 -15.80
N TYR A 341 -11.29 16.91 -14.64
CA TYR A 341 -12.00 16.64 -13.40
C TYR A 341 -12.98 17.76 -13.02
N THR A 342 -12.59 19.01 -13.27
CA THR A 342 -13.44 20.19 -13.00
C THR A 342 -14.72 20.27 -13.85
N ALA A 343 -14.82 19.46 -14.90
CA ALA A 343 -16.05 19.35 -15.70
C ALA A 343 -17.09 18.40 -15.09
N LEU A 344 -16.71 17.63 -14.05
CA LEU A 344 -17.63 16.73 -13.37
C LEU A 344 -18.60 17.49 -12.46
N THR A 345 -19.86 17.04 -12.46
CA THR A 345 -20.83 17.48 -11.46
C THR A 345 -20.61 16.75 -10.12
N LYS A 346 -21.07 17.34 -9.02
CA LYS A 346 -21.01 16.70 -7.71
C LYS A 346 -21.66 15.31 -7.68
N GLU A 347 -22.72 15.12 -8.45
CA GLU A 347 -23.40 13.84 -8.56
C GLU A 347 -22.55 12.78 -9.29
N GLN A 348 -21.80 13.19 -10.32
CA GLN A 348 -20.87 12.31 -11.02
C GLN A 348 -19.70 11.91 -10.13
N ILE A 349 -19.13 12.87 -9.39
CA ILE A 349 -18.07 12.61 -8.41
C ILE A 349 -18.57 11.63 -7.34
N ARG A 350 -19.77 11.85 -6.78
CA ARG A 350 -20.36 10.96 -5.80
C ARG A 350 -20.52 9.52 -6.32
N ARG A 351 -20.98 9.35 -7.56
CA ARG A 351 -21.12 8.02 -8.19
C ARG A 351 -19.78 7.32 -8.38
N LEU A 352 -18.74 8.05 -8.76
CA LEU A 352 -17.39 7.51 -8.87
C LEU A 352 -16.87 7.08 -7.49
N ALA A 353 -17.06 7.91 -6.46
CA ALA A 353 -16.68 7.60 -5.08
C ALA A 353 -17.41 6.33 -4.58
N GLU A 354 -18.73 6.24 -4.77
CA GLU A 354 -19.51 5.06 -4.39
C GLU A 354 -19.02 3.77 -5.08
N ALA A 355 -18.63 3.85 -6.35
CA ALA A 355 -18.11 2.71 -7.09
C ALA A 355 -16.72 2.28 -6.57
N VAL A 356 -15.84 3.24 -6.22
CA VAL A 356 -14.53 2.95 -5.62
C VAL A 356 -14.68 2.31 -4.25
N ASP A 357 -15.54 2.85 -3.40
CA ASP A 357 -15.79 2.31 -2.06
C ASP A 357 -16.34 0.88 -2.14
N ALA A 358 -17.27 0.61 -3.07
CA ALA A 358 -17.84 -0.71 -3.29
C ALA A 358 -16.79 -1.74 -3.74
N LEU A 359 -15.80 -1.34 -4.54
CA LEU A 359 -14.67 -2.20 -4.95
C LEU A 359 -13.64 -2.34 -3.83
N SER A 360 -13.33 -1.27 -3.10
CA SER A 360 -12.30 -1.24 -2.06
C SER A 360 -12.63 -2.19 -0.90
N GLU A 361 -13.90 -2.33 -0.53
CA GLU A 361 -14.33 -3.22 0.55
C GLU A 361 -14.00 -4.70 0.27
N PRO A 362 -14.41 -5.34 -0.84
CA PRO A 362 -14.03 -6.70 -1.13
C PRO A 362 -12.52 -6.88 -1.38
N LEU A 363 -11.81 -5.90 -1.95
CA LEU A 363 -10.35 -5.96 -2.11
C LEU A 363 -9.62 -6.09 -0.77
N SER A 364 -10.12 -5.47 0.29
CA SER A 364 -9.54 -5.59 1.64
C SER A 364 -9.44 -7.02 2.16
N ARG A 365 -10.24 -7.94 1.61
CA ARG A 365 -10.29 -9.36 1.96
C ARG A 365 -9.39 -10.25 1.08
N LEU A 366 -8.86 -9.72 -0.03
CA LEU A 366 -8.13 -10.51 -1.03
C LEU A 366 -6.84 -11.11 -0.46
N THR A 367 -6.01 -10.32 0.21
CA THR A 367 -4.75 -10.79 0.80
C THR A 367 -4.98 -11.94 1.76
N ALA A 368 -5.91 -11.81 2.69
CA ALA A 368 -6.24 -12.88 3.64
C ALA A 368 -6.73 -14.15 2.94
N ALA A 369 -7.50 -14.03 1.85
CA ALA A 369 -8.02 -15.17 1.10
C ALA A 369 -6.93 -15.97 0.35
N VAL A 370 -5.81 -15.32 -0.03
CA VAL A 370 -4.76 -15.98 -0.83
C VAL A 370 -3.53 -16.38 -0.02
N VAL A 371 -3.30 -15.75 1.14
CA VAL A 371 -2.11 -15.96 1.97
C VAL A 371 -2.35 -17.02 3.06
N SER A 372 -3.60 -17.18 3.51
CA SER A 372 -4.03 -18.16 4.54
C SER A 372 -3.91 -19.63 4.08
#